data_a12b5ad9895a8698c5faa57923b6d586
#
_entry.id   a12b5ad9895a8698c5faa57923b6d586
#
_cell.length_a   1.000
_cell.length_b   1.000
_cell.length_c   1.000
_cell.angle_alpha   90.00
_cell.angle_beta   90.00
_cell.angle_gamma   90.00
#
_symmetry.space_group_name_H-M   'P 1'
#
loop_
_entity.id
_entity.type
_entity.pdbx_description
1 polymer ?
#
loop_
_entity_poly.entity_id
_entity_poly.type
_entity_poly.pdbx_seq_one_letter_code
_entity_poly.pdbx_strand_id
1 'polypeptide(L)' 'MQILLLGLGRAMGAIPHALRKTLHAAGIVVEPMDTGAACRTYNVLVAEDRHVAAALLPLS' A
#
# COMPACT_ATOMS: atom_id res chain seq x y z
N MET A 1 5.38 7.29 11.32
CA MET A 1 5.69 6.54 10.09
C MET A 1 4.44 6.43 9.25
N GLN A 2 4.54 6.69 7.95
CA GLN A 2 3.40 6.65 7.04
C GLN A 2 3.32 5.29 6.36
N ILE A 3 2.11 4.80 6.15
CA ILE A 3 1.87 3.54 5.47
C ILE A 3 1.34 3.82 4.07
N LEU A 4 1.95 3.19 3.07
CA LEU A 4 1.47 3.25 1.69
C LEU A 4 0.95 1.88 1.29
N LEU A 5 -0.34 1.79 1.03
CA LEU A 5 -0.97 0.57 0.55
C LEU A 5 -0.95 0.56 -0.97
N LEU A 6 -0.38 -0.50 -1.55
CA LEU A 6 -0.35 -0.65 -3.01
C LEU A 6 -1.31 -1.74 -3.43
N GLY A 7 -2.40 -1.35 -4.06
CA GLY A 7 -3.34 -2.29 -4.65
C GLY A 7 -2.88 -2.66 -6.05
N LEU A 8 -2.45 -3.89 -6.24
CA LEU A 8 -1.81 -4.35 -7.48
C LEU A 8 -2.79 -5.07 -8.41
N GLY A 9 -4.05 -4.71 -8.36
CA GLY A 9 -5.06 -5.34 -9.18
C GLY A 9 -5.32 -6.76 -8.70
N ARG A 10 -5.34 -7.71 -9.63
CA ARG A 10 -5.52 -9.12 -9.30
C ARG A 10 -4.19 -9.85 -9.12
N ALA A 11 -3.10 -9.24 -9.56
CA ALA A 11 -1.80 -9.87 -9.51
C ALA A 11 -1.00 -9.30 -8.34
N MET A 12 -0.53 -10.17 -7.48
CA MET A 12 0.42 -9.79 -6.44
C MET A 12 1.81 -9.72 -7.06
N GLY A 13 2.17 -8.55 -7.56
CA GLY A 13 3.50 -8.32 -8.09
C GLY A 13 4.49 -8.03 -6.98
N ALA A 14 5.75 -8.34 -7.21
CA ALA A 14 6.81 -7.98 -6.28
C ALA A 14 7.17 -6.52 -6.48
N ILE A 15 7.28 -5.77 -5.39
CA ILE A 15 7.76 -4.40 -5.42
C ILE A 15 9.28 -4.46 -5.57
N PRO A 16 9.88 -3.68 -6.50
CA PRO A 16 11.34 -3.64 -6.60
C PRO A 16 11.98 -3.29 -5.26
N HIS A 17 12.97 -4.06 -4.87
CA HIS A 17 13.62 -3.87 -3.57
C HIS A 17 14.20 -2.45 -3.41
N ALA A 18 14.77 -1.91 -4.48
CA ALA A 18 15.34 -0.56 -4.45
C ALA A 18 14.27 0.50 -4.13
N LEU A 19 13.06 0.36 -4.69
CA LEU A 19 11.98 1.28 -4.42
C LEU A 19 11.50 1.16 -2.97
N ARG A 20 11.33 -0.07 -2.49
CA ARG A 20 10.93 -0.31 -1.11
C ARG A 20 11.94 0.29 -0.13
N LYS A 21 13.22 0.10 -0.42
CA LYS A 21 14.30 0.64 0.43
C LYS A 21 14.29 2.16 0.45
N THR A 22 14.08 2.79 -0.71
CA THR A 22 14.01 4.24 -0.82
C THR A 22 12.84 4.80 -0.01
N LEU A 23 11.67 4.19 -0.13
CA LEU A 23 10.48 4.63 0.61
C LEU A 23 10.66 4.43 2.11
N HIS A 24 11.25 3.32 2.52
CA HIS A 24 11.51 3.07 3.93
C HIS A 24 12.45 4.12 4.52
N ALA A 25 13.47 4.52 3.77
CA ALA A 25 14.39 5.58 4.21
C ALA A 25 13.68 6.92 4.38
N ALA A 26 12.58 7.14 3.65
CA ALA A 26 11.74 8.34 3.80
C ALA A 26 10.68 8.20 4.89
N GLY A 27 10.69 7.12 5.65
CA GLY A 27 9.71 6.88 6.72
C GLY A 27 8.40 6.30 6.23
N ILE A 28 8.39 5.68 5.05
CA ILE A 28 7.19 5.11 4.44
C ILE A 28 7.28 3.59 4.42
N VAL A 29 6.30 2.92 5.00
CA VAL A 29 6.18 1.46 4.94
C VAL A 29 5.24 1.12 3.80
N VAL A 30 5.68 0.28 2.86
CA VAL A 30 4.90 -0.12 1.70
C VAL A 30 4.30 -1.51 1.94
N GLU A 31 2.98 -1.63 1.77
CA GLU A 31 2.26 -2.89 1.92
C GLU A 31 1.59 -3.25 0.60
N PRO A 32 2.14 -4.19 -0.18
CA PRO A 32 1.51 -4.63 -1.42
C PRO A 32 0.39 -5.62 -1.15
N MET A 33 -0.71 -5.48 -1.88
CA MET A 33 -1.85 -6.40 -1.77
C MET A 33 -2.74 -6.25 -2.99
N ASP A 34 -3.74 -7.12 -3.15
CA ASP A 34 -4.70 -6.92 -4.22
C ASP A 34 -5.53 -5.66 -3.93
N THR A 35 -6.13 -5.10 -4.98
CA THR A 35 -6.83 -3.82 -4.87
C THR A 35 -8.00 -3.87 -3.88
N GLY A 36 -8.76 -4.97 -3.85
CA GLY A 36 -9.86 -5.11 -2.90
C GLY A 36 -9.38 -5.12 -1.46
N ALA A 37 -8.30 -5.84 -1.19
CA ALA A 37 -7.72 -5.86 0.16
C ALA A 37 -7.16 -4.50 0.55
N ALA A 38 -6.53 -3.78 -0.41
CA ALA A 38 -6.01 -2.45 -0.15
C ALA A 38 -7.12 -1.48 0.26
N CYS A 39 -8.27 -1.53 -0.42
CA CYS A 39 -9.41 -0.69 -0.08
C CYS A 39 -9.93 -0.98 1.32
N ARG A 40 -10.08 -2.26 1.67
CA ARG A 40 -10.55 -2.66 2.99
C ARG A 40 -9.58 -2.23 4.09
N THR A 41 -8.29 -2.45 3.85
CA THR A 41 -7.26 -2.08 4.82
C THR A 41 -7.19 -0.56 5.01
N TYR A 42 -7.32 0.19 3.91
CA TYR A 42 -7.33 1.64 3.97
C TYR A 42 -8.45 2.14 4.88
N ASN A 43 -9.66 1.60 4.71
CA ASN A 43 -10.81 2.01 5.51
C ASN A 43 -10.61 1.72 6.99
N VAL A 44 -10.03 0.56 7.32
CA VAL A 44 -9.74 0.20 8.71
C VAL A 44 -8.72 1.15 9.33
N LEU A 45 -7.63 1.43 8.61
CA LEU A 45 -6.56 2.28 9.14
C LEU A 45 -7.00 3.73 9.29
N VAL A 46 -7.80 4.24 8.36
CA VAL A 46 -8.35 5.59 8.48
C VAL A 46 -9.28 5.69 9.68
N ALA A 47 -10.11 4.66 9.91
CA ALA A 47 -11.00 4.62 11.06
C ALA A 47 -10.23 4.59 12.38
N GLU A 48 -8.97 4.09 12.36
CA GLU A 48 -8.10 4.07 13.53
C GLU A 48 -7.24 5.33 13.64
N ASP A 49 -7.52 6.33 12.82
CA ASP A 49 -6.78 7.60 12.81
C ASP A 49 -5.30 7.42 12.50
N ARG A 50 -4.97 6.47 11.60
CA ARG A 50 -3.60 6.18 11.18
C ARG A 50 -3.25 6.97 9.93
N HIS A 51 -1.98 7.35 9.82
CA HIS A 51 -1.48 8.02 8.62
C HIS A 51 -1.28 6.99 7.51
N VAL A 52 -2.19 6.96 6.55
CA VAL A 52 -2.20 5.98 5.49
C VAL A 52 -2.51 6.64 4.15
N ALA A 53 -1.87 6.15 3.10
CA ALA A 53 -2.17 6.52 1.72
C ALA A 53 -2.35 5.23 0.92
N ALA A 54 -3.08 5.31 -0.17
CA ALA A 54 -3.32 4.15 -1.03
C ALA A 54 -3.10 4.52 -2.48
N ALA A 55 -2.43 3.66 -3.23
CA ALA A 55 -2.31 3.74 -4.67
C ALA A 55 -2.87 2.45 -5.23
N LEU A 56 -3.89 2.56 -6.08
CA LEU A 56 -4.67 1.41 -6.51
C LEU A 56 -4.59 1.21 -8.02
N LEU A 57 -4.31 0.00 -8.45
CA LEU A 57 -4.44 -0.39 -9.85
C LEU A 57 -5.84 -0.93 -10.10
N PRO A 58 -6.41 -0.66 -11.29
CA PRO A 58 -7.75 -1.18 -11.60
C PRO A 58 -7.82 -2.70 -11.59
N LEU A 59 -8.99 -3.22 -11.23
CA LEU A 59 -9.29 -4.65 -11.31
C LEU A 59 -9.80 -4.96 -12.74
N SER A 60 -8.93 -5.17 -13.65
CA SER A 60 -9.36 -5.47 -15.02
C SER A 60 -8.71 -6.71 -15.59
#